data_8be0f03db12742a67c7638241f1aafb6
#
_entry.id   8be0f03db12742a67c7638241f1aafb6
#
_cell.length_a   1.000
_cell.length_b   1.000
_cell.length_c   1.000
_cell.angle_alpha   90.00
_cell.angle_beta   90.00
_cell.angle_gamma   90.00
#
_symmetry.space_group_name_H-M   'P 1'
#
loop_
_entity.id
_entity.type
_entity.pdbx_description
1 polymer ?
#
loop_
_entity_poly.entity_id
_entity_poly.type
_entity_poly.pdbx_seq_one_letter_code
_entity_poly.pdbx_strand_id
1 'polypeptide(L)'
;MKKNTFWISSAPRTGSMWLFNVTREILKISGSDVLPKKIPQWDEEMLELYEKQAMYDQNELNKYVLKLHTILNPDLPRSKILSTIRDPRDICISFLEFMKTDFQTALKSTKSIIKYSNTYNEYDKDYLKIIKYENIENKSIETVLEIAKFINCEIDYNLAKQISEKFNKDNVKKIINKNNNNL
;
A
#
# COMPACT_ATOMS: atom_id res chain seq x y z
N MET A 1 19.86 -11.79 1.85
CA MET A 1 18.78 -10.90 1.33
C MET A 1 17.71 -10.78 2.39
N LYS A 2 17.43 -9.59 2.87
CA LYS A 2 16.46 -9.40 3.96
C LYS A 2 15.04 -9.54 3.44
N LYS A 3 14.37 -10.61 3.85
CA LYS A 3 12.98 -10.93 3.52
C LYS A 3 11.95 -10.20 4.41
N ASN A 4 12.41 -9.19 5.19
CA ASN A 4 11.59 -8.62 6.27
C ASN A 4 10.94 -7.27 5.93
N THR A 5 11.27 -6.69 4.77
CA THR A 5 10.72 -5.39 4.36
C THR A 5 9.82 -5.54 3.13
N PHE A 6 8.64 -4.94 3.22
CA PHE A 6 7.65 -4.86 2.17
C PHE A 6 7.36 -3.39 1.90
N TRP A 7 7.59 -2.95 0.69
CA TRP A 7 7.33 -1.58 0.28
C TRP A 7 5.95 -1.45 -0.36
N ILE A 8 5.17 -0.51 0.12
CA ILE A 8 3.96 -0.05 -0.55
C ILE A 8 4.33 1.26 -1.25
N SER A 9 4.84 1.15 -2.46
CA SER A 9 5.26 2.30 -3.26
C SER A 9 4.20 2.57 -4.32
N SER A 10 3.31 3.49 -4.00
CA SER A 10 2.11 3.77 -4.80
C SER A 10 1.83 5.27 -4.83
N ALA A 11 1.49 5.76 -6.00
CA ALA A 11 1.07 7.15 -6.16
C ALA A 11 -0.16 7.48 -5.28
N PRO A 12 -0.35 8.75 -4.90
CA PRO A 12 -1.53 9.17 -4.15
C PRO A 12 -2.83 8.87 -4.92
N ARG A 13 -3.92 8.62 -4.22
CA ARG A 13 -5.27 8.42 -4.76
C ARG A 13 -5.48 7.16 -5.61
N THR A 14 -4.53 6.23 -5.58
CA THR A 14 -4.61 4.96 -6.32
C THR A 14 -5.03 3.75 -5.49
N GLY A 15 -5.28 3.93 -4.17
CA GLY A 15 -5.65 2.83 -3.26
C GLY A 15 -4.50 2.38 -2.35
N SER A 16 -3.41 3.13 -2.27
CA SER A 16 -2.21 2.81 -1.48
C SER A 16 -2.49 2.51 0.00
N MET A 17 -3.44 3.23 0.63
CA MET A 17 -3.80 2.99 2.04
C MET A 17 -4.51 1.65 2.24
N TRP A 18 -5.38 1.25 1.31
CA TRP A 18 -6.01 -0.06 1.35
C TRP A 18 -4.94 -1.15 1.27
N LEU A 19 -4.05 -1.05 0.27
CA LEU A 19 -2.97 -2.00 0.05
C LEU A 19 -2.04 -2.09 1.27
N PHE A 20 -1.68 -0.95 1.86
CA PHE A 20 -0.86 -0.88 3.08
C PHE A 20 -1.52 -1.61 4.25
N ASN A 21 -2.79 -1.34 4.52
CA ASN A 21 -3.51 -1.93 5.65
C ASN A 21 -3.74 -3.44 5.45
N VAL A 22 -4.12 -3.86 4.25
CA VAL A 22 -4.30 -5.28 3.90
C VAL A 22 -3.00 -6.05 4.05
N THR A 23 -1.89 -5.53 3.52
CA THR A 23 -0.58 -6.19 3.65
C THR A 23 -0.18 -6.37 5.11
N ARG A 24 -0.38 -5.33 5.94
CA ARG A 24 -0.12 -5.41 7.39
C ARG A 24 -0.99 -6.44 8.09
N GLU A 25 -2.26 -6.52 7.73
CA GLU A 25 -3.20 -7.46 8.34
C GLU A 25 -2.86 -8.91 7.99
N ILE A 26 -2.53 -9.19 6.72
CA ILE A 26 -2.09 -10.52 6.28
C ILE A 26 -0.87 -10.97 7.11
N LEU A 27 0.14 -10.12 7.23
CA LEU A 27 1.35 -10.43 7.99
C LEU A 27 1.07 -10.66 9.48
N LYS A 28 0.17 -9.87 10.10
CA LYS A 28 -0.24 -10.07 11.50
C LYS A 28 -0.94 -11.41 11.71
N ILE A 29 -1.87 -11.75 10.85
CA ILE A 29 -2.60 -13.03 10.92
C ILE A 29 -1.64 -14.20 10.72
N SER A 30 -0.60 -14.04 9.91
CA SER A 30 0.47 -15.03 9.72
C SER A 30 1.48 -15.09 10.89
N GLY A 31 1.21 -14.42 12.02
CA GLY A 31 2.03 -14.51 13.23
C GLY A 31 3.25 -13.57 13.27
N SER A 32 3.35 -12.63 12.33
CA SER A 32 4.46 -11.68 12.28
C SER A 32 4.25 -10.48 13.22
N ASP A 33 5.34 -9.96 13.78
CA ASP A 33 5.34 -8.66 14.43
C ASP A 33 5.51 -7.55 13.37
N VAL A 34 4.40 -6.84 13.09
CA VAL A 34 4.36 -5.87 11.99
C VAL A 34 4.75 -4.48 12.45
N LEU A 35 5.80 -3.95 11.86
CA LEU A 35 6.40 -2.65 12.13
C LEU A 35 6.21 -1.67 10.96
N PRO A 36 6.28 -0.36 11.21
CA PRO A 36 6.31 0.31 12.51
C PRO A 36 4.97 0.24 13.25
N LYS A 37 4.98 0.28 14.58
CA LYS A 37 3.71 0.34 15.37
C LYS A 37 3.06 1.71 15.22
N LYS A 38 3.84 2.79 15.38
CA LYS A 38 3.45 4.16 15.06
C LYS A 38 3.85 4.43 13.61
N ILE A 39 2.86 4.65 12.76
CA ILE A 39 3.08 4.83 11.32
C ILE A 39 3.57 6.27 11.08
N PRO A 40 4.77 6.44 10.49
CA PRO A 40 5.24 7.75 10.06
C PRO A 40 4.31 8.39 9.04
N GLN A 41 4.27 9.71 9.03
CA GLN A 41 3.39 10.46 8.14
C GLN A 41 4.03 10.75 6.78
N TRP A 42 5.35 10.95 6.76
CA TRP A 42 6.10 11.40 5.60
C TRP A 42 7.00 10.31 5.01
N ASP A 43 7.26 10.39 3.72
CA ASP A 43 8.10 9.43 3.00
C ASP A 43 9.54 9.43 3.54
N GLU A 44 10.07 10.60 3.91
CA GLU A 44 11.42 10.76 4.48
C GLU A 44 11.56 10.01 5.81
N GLU A 45 10.56 10.07 6.68
CA GLU A 45 10.54 9.34 7.95
C GLU A 45 10.49 7.82 7.74
N MET A 46 9.80 7.37 6.68
CA MET A 46 9.76 5.95 6.32
C MET A 46 11.11 5.46 5.80
N LEU A 47 11.81 6.27 4.99
CA LEU A 47 13.15 5.96 4.50
C LEU A 47 14.16 5.93 5.65
N GLU A 48 14.11 6.90 6.55
CA GLU A 48 14.96 6.96 7.73
C GLU A 48 14.77 5.73 8.63
N LEU A 49 13.52 5.30 8.84
CA LEU A 49 13.20 4.10 9.60
C LEU A 49 13.77 2.85 8.93
N TYR A 50 13.72 2.76 7.59
CA TYR A 50 14.34 1.68 6.85
C TYR A 50 15.85 1.66 7.07
N GLU A 51 16.52 2.79 6.88
CA GLU A 51 17.97 2.90 6.98
C GLU A 51 18.49 2.66 8.40
N LYS A 52 17.79 3.17 9.42
CA LYS A 52 18.25 3.07 10.83
C LYS A 52 17.83 1.79 11.54
N GLN A 53 16.74 1.15 11.12
CA GLN A 53 16.18 0.00 11.82
C GLN A 53 15.96 -1.22 10.91
N ALA A 54 15.08 -1.11 9.90
CA ALA A 54 14.66 -2.26 9.13
C ALA A 54 15.82 -2.95 8.39
N MET A 55 16.78 -2.18 7.91
CA MET A 55 17.97 -2.69 7.20
C MET A 55 18.85 -3.58 8.09
N TYR A 56 18.90 -3.35 9.39
CA TYR A 56 19.77 -4.05 10.34
C TYR A 56 19.04 -5.06 11.22
N ASP A 57 17.71 -5.06 11.23
CA ASP A 57 16.93 -5.97 12.07
C ASP A 57 17.11 -7.42 11.62
N GLN A 58 17.58 -8.29 12.51
CA GLN A 58 17.82 -9.71 12.29
C GLN A 58 16.65 -10.59 12.81
N ASN A 59 15.67 -10.00 13.50
CA ASN A 59 14.54 -10.76 14.00
C ASN A 59 13.62 -11.16 12.84
N GLU A 60 13.51 -12.44 12.56
CA GLU A 60 12.70 -12.97 11.47
C GLU A 60 11.19 -12.78 11.68
N LEU A 61 10.74 -12.62 12.91
CA LEU A 61 9.33 -12.34 13.22
C LEU A 61 8.95 -10.90 12.87
N ASN A 62 9.92 -9.98 12.89
CA ASN A 62 9.69 -8.59 12.56
C ASN A 62 9.51 -8.41 11.05
N LYS A 63 8.38 -7.83 10.64
CA LYS A 63 8.08 -7.49 9.25
C LYS A 63 7.78 -6.01 9.13
N TYR A 64 8.59 -5.31 8.36
CA TYR A 64 8.44 -3.89 8.09
C TYR A 64 7.56 -3.67 6.87
N VAL A 65 6.44 -3.01 7.05
CA VAL A 65 5.60 -2.55 5.93
C VAL A 65 5.72 -1.05 5.85
N LEU A 66 6.41 -0.56 4.84
CA LEU A 66 6.76 0.84 4.66
C LEU A 66 6.01 1.41 3.46
N LYS A 67 5.34 2.55 3.64
CA LYS A 67 4.53 3.17 2.59
C LYS A 67 5.19 4.45 2.09
N LEU A 68 5.36 4.52 0.77
CA LEU A 68 5.88 5.70 0.07
C LEU A 68 4.92 6.15 -1.03
N HIS A 69 4.93 7.44 -1.29
CA HIS A 69 4.30 8.05 -2.46
C HIS A 69 5.30 8.40 -3.57
N THR A 70 6.57 8.14 -3.32
CA THR A 70 7.67 8.31 -4.27
C THR A 70 8.09 6.98 -4.89
N ILE A 71 8.78 7.03 -6.03
CA ILE A 71 9.38 5.86 -6.68
C ILE A 71 10.54 5.38 -5.81
N LEU A 72 10.57 4.07 -5.54
CA LEU A 72 11.73 3.47 -4.90
C LEU A 72 12.94 3.53 -5.82
N ASN A 73 14.10 3.80 -5.25
CA ASN A 73 15.35 3.64 -5.98
C ASN A 73 15.53 2.14 -6.30
N PRO A 74 15.77 1.76 -7.58
CA PRO A 74 16.01 0.36 -7.96
C PRO A 74 17.23 -0.27 -7.27
N ASP A 75 18.16 0.56 -6.77
CA ASP A 75 19.34 0.09 -6.01
C ASP A 75 19.05 -0.30 -4.56
N LEU A 76 17.81 -0.07 -4.08
CA LEU A 76 17.40 -0.59 -2.78
C LEU A 76 17.44 -2.12 -2.79
N PRO A 77 17.87 -2.75 -1.66
CA PRO A 77 17.95 -4.20 -1.59
C PRO A 77 16.64 -4.86 -2.01
N ARG A 78 16.74 -5.97 -2.74
CA ARG A 78 15.62 -6.73 -3.32
C ARG A 78 14.58 -7.12 -2.29
N SER A 79 13.69 -6.14 -1.98
CA SER A 79 12.52 -6.29 -1.13
C SER A 79 11.28 -6.46 -2.01
N LYS A 80 10.23 -7.05 -1.48
CA LYS A 80 8.95 -7.10 -2.19
C LYS A 80 8.34 -5.71 -2.24
N ILE A 81 7.94 -5.28 -3.43
CA ILE A 81 7.29 -3.99 -3.70
C ILE A 81 5.86 -4.29 -4.15
N LEU A 82 4.90 -3.65 -3.50
CA LEU A 82 3.51 -3.65 -3.95
C LEU A 82 3.13 -2.22 -4.35
N SER A 83 2.46 -2.10 -5.46
CA SER A 83 1.99 -0.82 -5.98
C SER A 83 0.54 -0.91 -6.43
N THR A 84 -0.13 0.23 -6.53
CA THR A 84 -1.49 0.32 -7.06
C THR A 84 -1.53 1.24 -8.26
N ILE A 85 -2.36 0.89 -9.24
CA ILE A 85 -2.70 1.74 -10.37
C ILE A 85 -4.21 1.94 -10.45
N ARG A 86 -4.63 3.08 -10.97
CA ARG A 86 -6.05 3.45 -11.11
C ARG A 86 -6.29 4.22 -12.40
N ASP A 87 -7.52 4.21 -12.91
CA ASP A 87 -7.91 5.04 -14.05
C ASP A 87 -7.57 6.52 -13.77
N PRO A 88 -6.83 7.18 -14.68
CA PRO A 88 -6.42 8.57 -14.48
C PRO A 88 -7.59 9.55 -14.30
N ARG A 89 -8.74 9.28 -14.91
CA ARG A 89 -9.96 10.09 -14.76
C ARG A 89 -10.47 10.05 -13.31
N ASP A 90 -10.49 8.86 -12.72
CA ASP A 90 -10.88 8.67 -11.32
C ASP A 90 -9.86 9.28 -10.34
N ILE A 91 -8.57 9.22 -10.69
CA ILE A 91 -7.54 9.90 -9.90
C ILE A 91 -7.79 11.41 -9.91
N CYS A 92 -8.07 11.99 -11.08
CA CYS A 92 -8.35 13.42 -11.21
C CYS A 92 -9.56 13.85 -10.39
N ILE A 93 -10.67 13.12 -10.49
CA ILE A 93 -11.87 13.36 -9.69
C ILE A 93 -11.57 13.24 -8.18
N SER A 94 -10.84 12.20 -7.79
CA SER A 94 -10.47 12.00 -6.39
C SER A 94 -9.57 13.11 -5.83
N PHE A 95 -8.74 13.75 -6.67
CA PHE A 95 -7.98 14.94 -6.26
C PHE A 95 -8.86 16.15 -6.06
N LEU A 96 -9.78 16.40 -7.00
CA LEU A 96 -10.77 17.49 -6.86
C LEU A 96 -11.52 17.42 -5.54
N GLU A 97 -12.04 16.24 -5.22
CA GLU A 97 -12.86 16.02 -4.01
C GLU A 97 -12.03 16.12 -2.72
N PHE A 98 -10.87 15.46 -2.69
CA PHE A 98 -10.06 15.34 -1.48
C PHE A 98 -9.28 16.61 -1.15
N MET A 99 -8.63 17.21 -2.16
CA MET A 99 -7.79 18.39 -1.98
C MET A 99 -8.58 19.69 -2.09
N LYS A 100 -9.86 19.62 -2.51
CA LYS A 100 -10.71 20.80 -2.78
C LYS A 100 -10.00 21.81 -3.70
N THR A 101 -9.30 21.30 -4.71
CA THR A 101 -8.51 22.09 -5.65
C THR A 101 -9.27 22.31 -6.96
N ASP A 102 -8.74 23.17 -7.84
CA ASP A 102 -9.29 23.38 -9.18
C ASP A 102 -8.89 22.23 -10.15
N PHE A 103 -9.60 22.19 -11.29
CA PHE A 103 -9.43 21.13 -12.29
C PHE A 103 -8.01 21.11 -12.90
N GLN A 104 -7.39 22.27 -13.14
CA GLN A 104 -6.08 22.34 -13.75
C GLN A 104 -5.00 21.77 -12.82
N THR A 105 -5.09 22.08 -11.54
CA THR A 105 -4.20 21.54 -10.50
C THR A 105 -4.39 20.01 -10.36
N ALA A 106 -5.63 19.53 -10.33
CA ALA A 106 -5.93 18.09 -10.28
C ALA A 106 -5.40 17.36 -11.53
N LEU A 107 -5.57 17.94 -12.71
CA LEU A 107 -5.09 17.39 -13.97
C LEU A 107 -3.56 17.32 -14.01
N LYS A 108 -2.86 18.36 -13.55
CA LYS A 108 -1.40 18.38 -13.45
C LYS A 108 -0.88 17.28 -12.53
N SER A 109 -1.49 17.13 -11.36
CA SER A 109 -1.17 16.05 -10.40
C SER A 109 -1.40 14.67 -11.01
N THR A 110 -2.52 14.47 -11.70
CA THR A 110 -2.85 13.21 -12.39
C THR A 110 -1.80 12.86 -13.47
N LYS A 111 -1.38 13.83 -14.28
CA LYS A 111 -0.32 13.63 -15.29
C LYS A 111 1.00 13.17 -14.65
N SER A 112 1.37 13.74 -13.51
CA SER A 112 2.56 13.33 -12.75
C SER A 112 2.45 11.91 -12.24
N ILE A 113 1.26 11.48 -11.79
CA ILE A 113 0.99 10.11 -11.35
C ILE A 113 1.08 9.10 -12.48
N ILE A 114 0.58 9.42 -13.67
CA ILE A 114 0.72 8.54 -14.84
C ILE A 114 2.19 8.32 -15.17
N LYS A 115 2.98 9.40 -15.19
CA LYS A 115 4.41 9.31 -15.43
C LYS A 115 5.10 8.44 -14.38
N TYR A 116 4.76 8.62 -13.10
CA TYR A 116 5.23 7.81 -12.00
C TYR A 116 4.90 6.32 -12.19
N SER A 117 3.65 5.98 -12.50
CA SER A 117 3.21 4.59 -12.65
C SER A 117 3.94 3.87 -13.81
N ASN A 118 4.31 4.59 -14.86
CA ASN A 118 5.02 4.02 -16.00
C ASN A 118 6.45 3.58 -15.68
N THR A 119 7.09 4.15 -14.67
CA THR A 119 8.45 3.76 -14.28
C THR A 119 8.53 2.35 -13.75
N TYR A 120 7.43 1.80 -13.22
CA TYR A 120 7.41 0.42 -12.73
C TYR A 120 7.39 -0.65 -13.82
N ASN A 121 7.21 -0.28 -15.08
CA ASN A 121 7.29 -1.23 -16.19
C ASN A 121 8.68 -1.85 -16.36
N GLU A 122 9.72 -1.19 -15.82
CA GLU A 122 11.12 -1.61 -15.90
C GLU A 122 11.54 -2.53 -14.72
N TYR A 123 10.67 -2.69 -13.73
CA TYR A 123 10.97 -3.50 -12.55
C TYR A 123 10.73 -4.99 -12.80
N ASP A 124 11.59 -5.81 -12.21
CA ASP A 124 11.44 -7.25 -12.21
C ASP A 124 10.14 -7.68 -11.51
N LYS A 125 9.33 -8.47 -12.19
CA LYS A 125 8.02 -8.95 -11.70
C LYS A 125 8.11 -9.87 -10.49
N ASP A 126 9.26 -10.45 -10.22
CA ASP A 126 9.48 -11.27 -9.02
C ASP A 126 9.52 -10.41 -7.75
N TYR A 127 9.83 -9.14 -7.89
CA TYR A 127 9.93 -8.18 -6.79
C TYR A 127 8.82 -7.14 -6.77
N LEU A 128 8.13 -6.92 -7.89
CA LEU A 128 7.05 -5.94 -8.00
C LEU A 128 5.72 -6.59 -8.32
N LYS A 129 4.71 -6.30 -7.51
CA LYS A 129 3.30 -6.62 -7.78
C LYS A 129 2.49 -5.35 -7.92
N ILE A 130 1.82 -5.20 -9.06
CA ILE A 130 0.92 -4.09 -9.34
C ILE A 130 -0.52 -4.56 -9.17
N ILE A 131 -1.29 -3.88 -8.33
CA ILE A 131 -2.71 -4.13 -8.07
C ILE A 131 -3.54 -3.04 -8.76
N LYS A 132 -4.51 -3.45 -9.58
CA LYS A 132 -5.47 -2.53 -10.17
C LYS A 132 -6.53 -2.12 -9.14
N TYR A 133 -6.85 -0.84 -9.07
CA TYR A 133 -7.87 -0.32 -8.15
C TYR A 133 -9.24 -0.95 -8.38
N GLU A 134 -9.59 -1.24 -9.63
CA GLU A 134 -10.83 -1.92 -9.99
C GLU A 134 -10.92 -3.33 -9.39
N ASN A 135 -9.78 -4.02 -9.23
CA ASN A 135 -9.74 -5.32 -8.55
C ASN A 135 -9.98 -5.18 -7.04
N ILE A 136 -9.50 -4.08 -6.43
CA ILE A 136 -9.78 -3.79 -5.02
C ILE A 136 -11.29 -3.62 -4.81
N GLU A 137 -12.00 -3.01 -5.74
CA GLU A 137 -13.45 -2.77 -5.65
C GLU A 137 -14.28 -4.00 -6.00
N ASN A 138 -13.93 -4.70 -7.07
CA ASN A 138 -14.80 -5.72 -7.67
C ASN A 138 -14.38 -7.17 -7.37
N LYS A 139 -13.12 -7.39 -6.93
CA LYS A 139 -12.51 -8.71 -6.69
C LYS A 139 -11.63 -8.66 -5.45
N SER A 140 -12.12 -8.02 -4.36
CA SER A 140 -11.26 -7.72 -3.23
C SER A 140 -10.75 -8.97 -2.50
N ILE A 141 -11.53 -10.05 -2.42
CA ILE A 141 -11.12 -11.31 -1.78
C ILE A 141 -9.98 -11.96 -2.58
N GLU A 142 -10.14 -12.09 -3.90
CA GLU A 142 -9.12 -12.62 -4.79
C GLU A 142 -7.86 -11.77 -4.77
N THR A 143 -8.02 -10.45 -4.69
CA THR A 143 -6.91 -9.51 -4.57
C THR A 143 -6.15 -9.69 -3.25
N VAL A 144 -6.84 -9.94 -2.15
CA VAL A 144 -6.21 -10.24 -0.85
C VAL A 144 -5.41 -11.55 -0.94
N LEU A 145 -5.97 -12.61 -1.55
CA LEU A 145 -5.27 -13.87 -1.78
C LEU A 145 -4.03 -13.70 -2.67
N GLU A 146 -4.15 -12.89 -3.72
CA GLU A 146 -3.05 -12.59 -4.62
C GLU A 146 -1.89 -11.84 -3.92
N ILE A 147 -2.21 -10.89 -3.03
CA ILE A 147 -1.25 -10.19 -2.20
C ILE A 147 -0.57 -11.17 -1.24
N ALA A 148 -1.34 -12.00 -0.54
CA ALA A 148 -0.81 -12.98 0.41
C ALA A 148 0.19 -13.92 -0.27
N LYS A 149 -0.18 -14.47 -1.43
CA LYS A 149 0.71 -15.32 -2.23
C LYS A 149 2.01 -14.58 -2.61
N PHE A 150 1.89 -13.34 -3.06
CA PHE A 150 3.06 -12.54 -3.46
C PHE A 150 4.02 -12.28 -2.29
N ILE A 151 3.52 -12.02 -1.09
CA ILE A 151 4.35 -11.79 0.10
C ILE A 151 4.73 -13.08 0.85
N ASN A 152 4.44 -14.26 0.25
CA ASN A 152 4.71 -15.58 0.79
C ASN A 152 4.03 -15.85 2.14
N CYS A 153 2.77 -15.42 2.27
CA CYS A 153 1.89 -15.73 3.39
C CYS A 153 0.77 -16.66 2.92
N GLU A 154 0.53 -17.73 3.68
CA GLU A 154 -0.58 -18.63 3.42
C GLU A 154 -1.80 -18.19 4.23
N ILE A 155 -2.89 -17.86 3.56
CA ILE A 155 -4.20 -17.59 4.14
C ILE A 155 -5.26 -18.31 3.33
N ASP A 156 -6.30 -18.76 4.00
CA ASP A 156 -7.45 -19.37 3.34
C ASP A 156 -8.46 -18.32 2.83
N TYR A 157 -9.47 -18.80 2.11
CA TYR A 157 -10.54 -17.94 1.57
C TYR A 157 -11.33 -17.21 2.66
N ASN A 158 -11.57 -17.85 3.81
CA ASN A 158 -12.34 -17.24 4.90
C ASN A 158 -11.58 -16.08 5.55
N LEU A 159 -10.28 -16.24 5.77
CA LEU A 159 -9.41 -15.16 6.25
C LEU A 159 -9.32 -14.04 5.22
N ALA A 160 -9.16 -14.35 3.95
CA ALA A 160 -9.16 -13.34 2.88
C ALA A 160 -10.46 -12.54 2.83
N LYS A 161 -11.61 -13.22 3.00
CA LYS A 161 -12.93 -12.58 3.09
C LYS A 161 -13.03 -11.66 4.29
N GLN A 162 -12.61 -12.09 5.48
CA GLN A 162 -12.61 -11.26 6.69
C GLN A 162 -11.73 -10.00 6.52
N ILE A 163 -10.54 -10.14 5.92
CA ILE A 163 -9.65 -9.01 5.64
C ILE A 163 -10.31 -8.04 4.64
N SER A 164 -10.88 -8.56 3.56
CA SER A 164 -11.60 -7.79 2.55
C SER A 164 -12.75 -6.97 3.16
N GLU A 165 -13.59 -7.61 3.99
CA GLU A 165 -14.72 -6.96 4.68
C GLU A 165 -14.23 -5.89 5.66
N LYS A 166 -13.17 -6.17 6.43
CA LYS A 166 -12.58 -5.23 7.39
C LYS A 166 -12.17 -3.91 6.73
N PHE A 167 -11.58 -3.98 5.54
CA PHE A 167 -11.04 -2.82 4.83
C PHE A 167 -11.89 -2.34 3.66
N ASN A 168 -13.16 -2.76 3.56
CA ASN A 168 -14.06 -2.22 2.56
C ASN A 168 -14.37 -0.72 2.85
N LYS A 169 -14.79 0.01 1.81
CA LYS A 169 -15.04 1.47 1.89
C LYS A 169 -16.03 1.85 3.01
N ASP A 170 -17.08 1.06 3.19
CA ASP A 170 -18.15 1.38 4.14
C ASP A 170 -17.68 1.20 5.58
N ASN A 171 -16.93 0.14 5.87
CA ASN A 171 -16.37 -0.09 7.19
C ASN A 171 -15.30 0.93 7.54
N VAL A 172 -14.45 1.32 6.59
CA VAL A 172 -13.46 2.38 6.79
C VAL A 172 -14.14 3.73 7.07
N LYS A 173 -15.20 4.10 6.34
CA LYS A 173 -15.99 5.30 6.60
C LYS A 173 -16.63 5.30 7.99
N LYS A 174 -17.18 4.16 8.43
CA LYS A 174 -17.76 4.01 9.78
C LYS A 174 -16.72 4.25 10.88
N ILE A 175 -15.51 3.74 10.72
CA ILE A 175 -14.41 3.93 11.69
C ILE A 175 -14.01 5.40 11.77
N ILE A 176 -13.85 6.07 10.64
CA ILE A 176 -13.49 7.49 10.59
C ILE A 176 -14.58 8.35 11.26
N ASN A 177 -15.84 8.10 10.95
CA ASN A 177 -16.96 8.86 11.53
C ASN A 177 -17.07 8.65 13.05
N LYS A 178 -16.82 7.44 13.56
CA LYS A 178 -16.80 7.18 15.01
C LYS A 178 -15.69 7.96 15.71
N ASN A 179 -14.51 8.04 15.12
CA ASN A 179 -13.37 8.77 15.70
C ASN A 179 -13.60 10.28 15.70
N ASN A 180 -14.26 10.83 14.68
CA ASN A 180 -14.57 12.25 14.59
C ASN A 180 -15.71 12.69 15.55
N ASN A 181 -16.56 11.76 15.97
CA ASN A 181 -17.65 12.06 16.94
C ASN A 181 -17.20 11.92 18.40
N ASN A 182 -15.96 11.49 18.66
CA ASN A 182 -15.39 11.35 19.99
C ASN A 182 -14.33 12.43 20.29
N LEU A 183 -14.22 13.45 19.45
CA LEU A 183 -13.41 14.67 19.63
C LEU A 183 -14.34 15.88 19.83
#